data_6e0924678bad5d185588aa1ae9fd2492
#
_entry.id   6e0924678bad5d185588aa1ae9fd2492
#
_cell.length_a   1.000
_cell.length_b   1.000
_cell.length_c   1.000
_cell.angle_alpha   90.00
_cell.angle_beta   90.00
_cell.angle_gamma   90.00
#
_symmetry.space_group_name_H-M   'P 1'
#
loop_
_entity.id
_entity.type
_entity.pdbx_description
1 polymer ?
#
loop_
_entity_poly.entity_id
_entity_poly.type
_entity_poly.pdbx_seq_one_letter_code
_entity_poly.pdbx_strand_id
1 'polypeptide(L)'
;MNYRVLGKSGLKVSALGFGGIPIQRIDAEGTKELMHKLMAAGVNYIDSARGYTVSEEYIGYALEGIRDKFVLATKSMARDKEGMARDIDISLKNFRTDYLTLQTQCF
;
A
#
# COMPACT_ATOMS: atom_id res chain seq x y z
N MET A 1 -15.30 -4.47 -12.37
CA MET A 1 -14.11 -5.06 -11.70
C MET A 1 -14.50 -6.33 -10.98
N ASN A 2 -13.74 -7.39 -11.19
CA ASN A 2 -13.93 -8.64 -10.48
C ASN A 2 -13.15 -8.62 -9.16
N TYR A 3 -13.70 -9.23 -8.12
CA TYR A 3 -13.08 -9.30 -6.81
C TYR A 3 -12.85 -10.75 -6.39
N ARG A 4 -11.85 -10.97 -5.56
CA ARG A 4 -11.49 -12.28 -5.02
C ARG A 4 -11.32 -12.17 -3.51
N VAL A 5 -11.62 -13.24 -2.80
CA VAL A 5 -11.29 -13.30 -1.37
C VAL A 5 -9.87 -13.81 -1.22
N LEU A 6 -9.05 -13.07 -0.48
CA LEU A 6 -7.62 -13.39 -0.30
C LEU A 6 -7.48 -14.50 0.75
N GLY A 7 -7.43 -15.77 0.28
CA GLY A 7 -7.28 -16.93 1.13
C GLY A 7 -8.30 -16.98 2.25
N LYS A 8 -7.82 -17.23 3.47
CA LYS A 8 -8.67 -17.31 4.68
C LYS A 8 -8.80 -15.97 5.40
N SER A 9 -8.26 -14.89 4.84
CA SER A 9 -8.26 -13.58 5.50
C SER A 9 -9.61 -12.90 5.55
N GLY A 10 -10.55 -13.30 4.69
CA GLY A 10 -11.82 -12.62 4.54
C GLY A 10 -11.75 -11.32 3.76
N LEU A 11 -10.55 -10.92 3.34
CA LEU A 11 -10.34 -9.68 2.58
C LEU A 11 -10.80 -9.84 1.15
N LYS A 12 -11.65 -8.93 0.69
CA LYS A 12 -12.14 -8.91 -0.68
C LYS A 12 -11.29 -7.93 -1.47
N VAL A 13 -10.46 -8.44 -2.37
CA VAL A 13 -9.51 -7.64 -3.15
C VAL A 13 -9.90 -7.64 -4.61
N SER A 14 -9.63 -6.54 -5.31
CA SER A 14 -9.84 -6.47 -6.76
C SER A 14 -8.91 -7.46 -7.46
N ALA A 15 -9.39 -8.08 -8.55
CA ALA A 15 -8.58 -9.02 -9.33
C ALA A 15 -7.34 -8.34 -9.91
N LEU A 16 -7.42 -7.02 -10.16
CA LEU A 16 -6.30 -6.20 -10.59
C LEU A 16 -5.82 -5.39 -9.38
N GLY A 17 -4.52 -5.51 -9.06
CA GLY A 17 -3.89 -4.73 -8.01
C GLY A 17 -2.98 -3.67 -8.62
N PHE A 18 -2.66 -2.65 -7.81
CA PHE A 18 -1.74 -1.60 -8.22
C PHE A 18 -0.40 -1.78 -7.49
N GLY A 19 0.69 -1.85 -8.25
CA GLY A 19 2.04 -1.93 -7.70
C GLY A 19 2.66 -0.55 -7.52
N GLY A 20 3.31 -0.34 -6.39
CA GLY A 20 3.85 0.97 -5.99
C GLY A 20 5.18 1.35 -6.61
N ILE A 21 5.83 0.47 -7.37
CA ILE A 21 7.13 0.80 -7.97
C ILE A 21 7.06 2.03 -8.89
N PRO A 22 6.09 2.16 -9.81
CA PRO A 22 6.01 3.35 -10.68
C PRO A 22 5.77 4.66 -9.93
N ILE A 23 5.27 4.62 -8.71
CA ILE A 23 5.03 5.82 -7.88
C ILE A 23 6.33 6.61 -7.66
N GLN A 24 7.47 5.92 -7.71
CA GLN A 24 8.77 6.57 -7.54
C GLN A 24 9.10 7.58 -8.65
N ARG A 25 8.36 7.55 -9.76
CA ARG A 25 8.60 8.38 -10.93
C ARG A 25 7.63 9.56 -11.06
N ILE A 26 6.66 9.67 -10.17
CA ILE A 26 5.69 10.76 -10.19
C ILE A 26 5.72 11.48 -8.84
N ASP A 27 5.09 12.65 -8.76
CA ASP A 27 5.05 13.41 -7.52
C ASP A 27 3.85 13.03 -6.65
N ALA A 28 3.77 13.65 -5.47
CA ALA A 28 2.70 13.35 -4.51
C ALA A 28 1.30 13.70 -5.07
N GLU A 29 1.18 14.82 -5.79
CA GLU A 29 -0.08 15.22 -6.39
C GLU A 29 -0.50 14.28 -7.51
N GLY A 30 0.44 13.86 -8.36
CA GLY A 30 0.18 12.86 -9.39
C GLY A 30 -0.25 11.53 -8.81
N THR A 31 0.33 11.13 -7.67
CA THR A 31 -0.07 9.91 -6.96
C THR A 31 -1.50 10.03 -6.45
N LYS A 32 -1.87 11.18 -5.89
CA LYS A 32 -3.22 11.42 -5.39
C LYS A 32 -4.25 11.30 -6.51
N GLU A 33 -3.98 11.92 -7.65
CA GLU A 33 -4.86 11.84 -8.82
C GLU A 33 -5.01 10.39 -9.29
N LEU A 34 -3.90 9.65 -9.34
CA LEU A 34 -3.90 8.24 -9.73
C LEU A 34 -4.72 7.38 -8.77
N MET A 35 -4.58 7.57 -7.46
CA MET A 35 -5.35 6.81 -6.47
C MET A 35 -6.85 7.04 -6.62
N HIS A 36 -7.27 8.27 -6.88
CA HIS A 36 -8.68 8.56 -7.11
C HIS A 36 -9.20 7.88 -8.38
N LYS A 37 -8.38 7.83 -9.43
CA LYS A 37 -8.75 7.12 -10.68
C LYS A 37 -8.85 5.61 -10.44
N LEU A 38 -7.95 5.04 -9.65
CA LEU A 38 -7.99 3.61 -9.31
C LEU A 38 -9.25 3.28 -8.50
N MET A 39 -9.58 4.12 -7.54
CA MET A 39 -10.79 3.96 -6.74
C MET A 39 -12.04 3.98 -7.63
N ALA A 40 -12.12 4.92 -8.56
CA ALA A 40 -13.24 5.03 -9.50
C ALA A 40 -13.33 3.81 -10.42
N ALA A 41 -12.21 3.17 -10.74
CA ALA A 41 -12.16 1.96 -11.56
C ALA A 41 -12.46 0.68 -10.76
N GLY A 42 -12.62 0.77 -9.44
CA GLY A 42 -12.89 -0.38 -8.58
C GLY A 42 -11.65 -1.12 -8.10
N VAL A 43 -10.45 -0.61 -8.36
CA VAL A 43 -9.21 -1.20 -7.85
C VAL A 43 -9.07 -0.84 -6.38
N ASN A 44 -8.96 -1.84 -5.51
CA ASN A 44 -8.85 -1.63 -4.06
C ASN A 44 -7.59 -2.23 -3.43
N TYR A 45 -6.70 -2.84 -4.22
CA TYR A 45 -5.48 -3.48 -3.73
C TYR A 45 -4.25 -2.69 -4.16
N ILE A 46 -3.48 -2.23 -3.18
CA ILE A 46 -2.23 -1.49 -3.42
C ILE A 46 -1.09 -2.23 -2.74
N ASP A 47 -0.04 -2.55 -3.50
CA ASP A 47 1.15 -3.23 -3.01
C ASP A 47 2.36 -2.32 -3.14
N SER A 48 3.00 -2.01 -2.02
CA SER A 48 4.19 -1.18 -1.97
C SER A 48 5.28 -1.88 -1.15
N ALA A 49 6.33 -1.15 -0.79
CA ALA A 49 7.40 -1.67 0.04
C ALA A 49 8.21 -0.54 0.65
N ARG A 50 8.84 -0.81 1.80
CA ARG A 50 9.80 0.11 2.42
C ARG A 50 10.92 0.49 1.46
N GLY A 51 11.36 -0.45 0.61
CA GLY A 51 12.45 -0.22 -0.34
C GLY A 51 12.09 0.58 -1.58
N TYR A 52 10.84 0.93 -1.78
CA TYR A 52 10.40 1.70 -2.96
C TYR A 52 10.50 3.21 -2.74
N THR A 53 11.61 3.66 -2.20
CA THR A 53 11.97 5.05 -1.94
C THR A 53 10.82 5.87 -1.34
N VAL A 54 10.13 6.70 -2.13
CA VAL A 54 9.06 7.59 -1.67
C VAL A 54 7.65 7.00 -1.86
N SER A 55 7.54 5.77 -2.37
CA SER A 55 6.24 5.19 -2.71
C SER A 55 5.27 5.19 -1.52
N GLU A 56 5.71 4.72 -0.34
CA GLU A 56 4.87 4.69 0.84
C GLU A 56 4.39 6.09 1.26
N GLU A 57 5.29 7.08 1.20
CA GLU A 57 4.97 8.45 1.57
C GLU A 57 3.96 9.09 0.62
N TYR A 58 4.16 8.90 -0.67
CA TYR A 58 3.27 9.46 -1.68
C TYR A 58 1.90 8.81 -1.65
N ILE A 59 1.85 7.48 -1.45
CA ILE A 59 0.58 6.77 -1.29
C ILE A 59 -0.13 7.26 -0.03
N GLY A 60 0.60 7.45 1.08
CA GLY A 60 0.03 7.96 2.32
C GLY A 60 -0.61 9.33 2.14
N TYR A 61 0.05 10.23 1.45
CA TYR A 61 -0.50 11.53 1.11
C TYR A 61 -1.76 11.38 0.24
N ALA A 62 -1.69 10.50 -0.76
CA ALA A 62 -2.78 10.32 -1.73
C ALA A 62 -4.03 9.69 -1.11
N LEU A 63 -3.87 8.83 -0.10
CA LEU A 63 -4.99 8.13 0.52
C LEU A 63 -5.63 8.89 1.68
N GLU A 64 -5.18 10.09 1.96
CA GLU A 64 -5.74 10.90 3.04
C GLU A 64 -7.25 11.09 2.81
N GLY A 65 -8.05 10.63 3.76
CA GLY A 65 -9.51 10.67 3.68
C GLY A 65 -10.15 9.48 2.97
N ILE A 66 -9.38 8.64 2.27
CA ILE A 66 -9.90 7.47 1.55
C ILE A 66 -9.14 6.17 1.87
N ARG A 67 -8.37 6.17 2.95
CA ARG A 67 -7.55 5.02 3.36
C ARG A 67 -8.36 3.73 3.49
N ASP A 68 -9.56 3.81 4.04
CA ASP A 68 -10.43 2.66 4.29
C ASP A 68 -10.99 2.03 3.02
N LYS A 69 -10.85 2.68 1.87
CA LYS A 69 -11.30 2.14 0.58
C LYS A 69 -10.30 1.18 -0.04
N PHE A 70 -9.11 1.04 0.54
CA PHE A 70 -8.02 0.25 -0.02
C PHE A 70 -7.51 -0.81 0.93
N VAL A 71 -7.17 -1.96 0.35
CA VAL A 71 -6.36 -2.99 1.02
C VAL A 71 -4.91 -2.62 0.75
N LEU A 72 -4.20 -2.22 1.80
CA LEU A 72 -2.85 -1.70 1.68
C LEU A 72 -1.84 -2.75 2.14
N ALA A 73 -1.00 -3.17 1.22
CA ALA A 73 0.05 -4.15 1.46
C ALA A 73 1.42 -3.49 1.33
N THR A 74 2.34 -3.84 2.20
CA THR A 74 3.72 -3.41 2.08
C THR A 74 4.64 -4.55 2.52
N LYS A 75 5.93 -4.37 2.31
CA LYS A 75 6.92 -5.39 2.63
C LYS A 75 8.21 -4.77 3.12
N SER A 76 8.96 -5.55 3.87
CA SER A 76 10.23 -5.15 4.45
C SER A 76 11.32 -6.12 4.03
N MET A 77 12.53 -5.61 3.89
CA MET A 77 13.72 -6.44 3.65
C MET A 77 14.39 -6.87 4.96
N ALA A 78 13.83 -6.50 6.10
CA ALA A 78 14.38 -6.86 7.41
C ALA A 78 14.39 -8.38 7.60
N ARG A 79 15.45 -8.87 8.23
CA ARG A 79 15.64 -10.31 8.44
C ARG A 79 15.55 -10.73 9.89
N ASP A 80 15.24 -9.80 10.78
CA ASP A 80 15.05 -10.08 12.20
C ASP A 80 13.77 -9.40 12.69
N LYS A 81 13.36 -9.79 13.88
CA LYS A 81 12.12 -9.29 14.49
C LYS A 81 12.18 -7.80 14.76
N GLU A 82 13.32 -7.33 15.27
CA GLU A 82 13.47 -5.91 15.61
C GLU A 82 13.47 -5.02 14.37
N GLY A 83 14.15 -5.44 13.32
CA GLY A 83 14.17 -4.73 12.05
C GLY A 83 12.80 -4.69 11.41
N MET A 84 12.05 -5.79 11.46
CA MET A 84 10.68 -5.84 10.95
C MET A 84 9.77 -4.90 11.72
N ALA A 85 9.87 -4.88 13.05
CA ALA A 85 9.07 -3.99 13.89
C ALA A 85 9.35 -2.53 13.57
N ARG A 86 10.62 -2.16 13.38
CA ARG A 86 10.99 -0.79 12.99
C ARG A 86 10.41 -0.41 11.64
N ASP A 87 10.50 -1.33 10.65
CA ASP A 87 9.98 -1.08 9.31
C ASP A 87 8.46 -0.92 9.30
N ILE A 88 7.75 -1.72 10.11
CA ILE A 88 6.31 -1.58 10.26
C ILE A 88 5.96 -0.20 10.80
N ASP A 89 6.65 0.27 11.83
CA ASP A 89 6.42 1.60 12.40
C ASP A 89 6.70 2.70 11.38
N ILE A 90 7.77 2.56 10.60
CA ILE A 90 8.11 3.53 9.55
C ILE A 90 7.03 3.52 8.46
N SER A 91 6.58 2.33 8.04
CA SER A 91 5.53 2.22 7.03
C SER A 91 4.22 2.85 7.50
N LEU A 92 3.82 2.63 8.75
CA LEU A 92 2.62 3.27 9.30
C LEU A 92 2.73 4.80 9.26
N LYS A 93 3.91 5.32 9.59
CA LYS A 93 4.16 6.76 9.55
C LYS A 93 4.12 7.30 8.11
N ASN A 94 4.76 6.59 7.17
CA ASN A 94 4.79 6.98 5.77
C ASN A 94 3.39 6.98 5.15
N PHE A 95 2.61 5.94 5.41
CA PHE A 95 1.24 5.85 4.93
C PHE A 95 0.25 6.73 5.69
N ARG A 96 0.66 7.37 6.78
CA ARG A 96 -0.19 8.22 7.62
C ARG A 96 -1.43 7.49 8.12
N THR A 97 -1.24 6.27 8.58
CA THR A 97 -2.32 5.38 9.03
C THR A 97 -1.90 4.67 10.31
N ASP A 98 -2.87 4.17 11.06
CA ASP A 98 -2.62 3.39 12.26
C ASP A 98 -2.72 1.88 12.03
N TYR A 99 -2.94 1.45 10.77
CA TYR A 99 -3.01 0.03 10.47
C TYR A 99 -2.53 -0.27 9.04
N LEU A 100 -1.90 -1.44 8.90
CA LEU A 100 -1.57 -2.03 7.59
C LEU A 100 -2.46 -3.25 7.41
N THR A 101 -2.94 -3.46 6.19
CA THR A 101 -3.79 -4.61 5.91
C THR A 101 -2.95 -5.88 5.77
N LEU A 102 -1.83 -5.78 5.06
CA LEU A 102 -0.91 -6.90 4.84
C LEU A 102 0.53 -6.45 5.01
N GLN A 103 1.33 -7.28 5.67
CA GLN A 103 2.75 -7.04 5.84
C GLN A 103 3.50 -8.32 5.45
N THR A 104 4.47 -8.19 4.54
CA THR A 104 5.27 -9.33 4.09
C THR A 104 6.75 -9.01 4.16
N GLN A 105 7.57 -10.03 3.93
CA GLN A 105 9.01 -9.88 3.82
C GLN A 105 9.42 -9.96 2.35
N CYS A 106 10.28 -9.04 1.94
CA CYS A 106 10.83 -9.03 0.58
C CYS A 106 12.10 -9.91 0.56
N PHE A 107 12.18 -10.80 -0.41
CA PHE A 107 13.34 -11.68 -0.59
C PHE A 107 14.26 -11.21 -1.70
#